data_402bbb93d5df35e352d1486a98c8278e
#
_entry.id   402bbb93d5df35e352d1486a98c8278e
#
_cell.length_a   1.000
_cell.length_b   1.000
_cell.length_c   1.000
_cell.angle_alpha   90.00
_cell.angle_beta   90.00
_cell.angle_gamma   90.00
#
_symmetry.space_group_name_H-M   'P 1'
#
loop_
_entity.id
_entity.type
_entity.pdbx_description
1 polymer ?
#
loop_
_entity_poly.entity_id
_entity_poly.type
_entity_poly.pdbx_seq_one_letter_code
_entity_poly.pdbx_strand_id
1 'polypeptide(L)'
;LLVGNDGLRFMLDDMSMKVGDKTYSSDDVKRAIENGTNAYYDDPNGNHLTESQMTDLINYAKDKGIGVIPTVNSPGHMDAILHAMKELGIENPNFDYFGKKSERTVDLNNKQAVDFTKTLIDKYANYFSKKSEIFNIGLDEYANDATNAKGWSVLQADKYYPNEGYPEKGYEKFISYANDLARIVKSHG
;
A
#
# COMPACT_ATOMS: atom_id res chain seq x y z
N LEU A 1 -1.33 9.79 -15.87
CA LEU A 1 -0.30 8.75 -15.92
C LEU A 1 -0.44 7.90 -14.68
N LEU A 2 -0.93 6.69 -14.82
CA LEU A 2 -0.93 5.72 -13.74
C LEU A 2 0.51 5.21 -13.60
N VAL A 3 1.18 5.65 -12.56
CA VAL A 3 2.40 5.00 -12.13
C VAL A 3 1.97 3.94 -11.13
N GLY A 4 2.17 2.67 -11.45
CA GLY A 4 1.90 1.58 -10.52
C GLY A 4 2.70 1.78 -9.23
N ASN A 5 2.12 1.39 -8.10
CA ASN A 5 2.76 1.52 -6.78
C ASN A 5 3.66 0.33 -6.45
N ASP A 6 4.12 -0.40 -7.44
CA ASP A 6 5.11 -1.45 -7.23
C ASP A 6 6.38 -0.89 -6.59
N GLY A 7 6.65 0.40 -6.84
CA GLY A 7 7.65 1.19 -6.16
C GLY A 7 7.12 2.56 -5.75
N LEU A 8 7.68 3.14 -4.69
CA LEU A 8 7.30 4.45 -4.17
C LEU A 8 8.47 5.42 -4.32
N ARG A 9 8.33 6.37 -5.24
CA ARG A 9 9.35 7.38 -5.59
C ARG A 9 8.98 8.79 -5.13
N PHE A 10 8.08 8.91 -4.17
CA PHE A 10 7.76 10.15 -3.48
C PHE A 10 7.63 9.91 -1.98
N MET A 11 8.36 10.64 -1.18
CA MET A 11 8.38 10.51 0.29
C MET A 11 7.96 11.81 0.95
N LEU A 12 7.12 11.69 1.97
CA LEU A 12 6.75 12.80 2.85
C LEU A 12 7.90 13.12 3.82
N ASP A 13 7.91 14.34 4.36
CA ASP A 13 8.90 14.72 5.36
C ASP A 13 8.77 13.85 6.62
N ASP A 14 7.55 13.58 7.07
CA ASP A 14 7.28 12.63 8.16
C ASP A 14 6.70 11.32 7.65
N MET A 15 7.54 10.29 7.61
CA MET A 15 7.19 8.90 7.32
C MET A 15 7.26 8.02 8.56
N SER A 16 7.41 8.57 9.77
CA SER A 16 7.48 7.78 11.00
C SER A 16 6.25 6.89 11.18
N MET A 17 6.44 5.65 11.62
CA MET A 17 5.37 4.67 11.77
C MET A 17 5.55 3.80 13.00
N LYS A 18 4.41 3.41 13.58
CA LYS A 18 4.37 2.39 14.63
C LYS A 18 4.11 1.02 13.99
N VAL A 19 4.94 0.05 14.33
CA VAL A 19 4.78 -1.36 13.93
C VAL A 19 4.78 -2.21 15.21
N GLY A 20 3.63 -2.76 15.56
CA GLY A 20 3.45 -3.40 16.85
C GLY A 20 3.72 -2.41 17.99
N ASP A 21 4.64 -2.75 18.88
CA ASP A 21 5.04 -1.89 20.00
C ASP A 21 6.23 -0.97 19.69
N LYS A 22 6.86 -1.12 18.54
CA LYS A 22 8.02 -0.36 18.11
C LYS A 22 7.63 0.83 17.23
N THR A 23 8.21 1.99 17.53
CA THR A 23 8.11 3.18 16.68
C THR A 23 9.39 3.32 15.87
N TYR A 24 9.26 3.39 14.56
CA TYR A 24 10.36 3.64 13.63
C TYR A 24 10.39 5.12 13.25
N SER A 25 11.60 5.65 13.14
CA SER A 25 11.81 7.04 12.71
C SER A 25 11.41 7.22 11.24
N SER A 26 11.19 8.47 10.83
CA SER A 26 10.96 8.81 9.42
C SER A 26 12.09 8.29 8.51
N ASP A 27 13.35 8.45 8.94
CA ASP A 27 14.51 8.01 8.16
C ASP A 27 14.57 6.47 8.02
N ASP A 28 14.23 5.72 9.07
CA ASP A 28 14.17 4.25 8.99
C ASP A 28 13.12 3.77 7.99
N VAL A 29 11.93 4.38 8.02
CA VAL A 29 10.84 4.02 7.12
C VAL A 29 11.15 4.42 5.68
N LYS A 30 11.67 5.64 5.46
CA LYS A 30 12.11 6.10 4.14
C LYS A 30 13.14 5.17 3.54
N ARG A 31 14.17 4.82 4.31
CA ARG A 31 15.22 3.88 3.87
C ARG A 31 14.65 2.52 3.50
N ALA A 32 13.77 1.95 4.31
CA ALA A 32 13.17 0.66 4.04
C ALA A 32 12.32 0.67 2.75
N ILE A 33 11.54 1.74 2.52
CA ILE A 33 10.74 1.90 1.29
C ILE A 33 11.65 2.12 0.08
N GLU A 34 12.72 2.90 0.22
CA GLU A 34 13.69 3.14 -0.84
C GLU A 34 14.41 1.84 -1.23
N ASN A 35 14.84 1.05 -0.26
CA ASN A 35 15.43 -0.26 -0.51
C ASN A 35 14.46 -1.17 -1.28
N GLY A 36 13.19 -1.23 -0.89
CA GLY A 36 12.17 -2.00 -1.58
C GLY A 36 11.91 -1.51 -3.00
N THR A 37 11.86 -0.20 -3.21
CA THR A 37 11.66 0.42 -4.52
C THR A 37 12.86 0.18 -5.45
N ASN A 38 14.07 0.35 -4.92
CA ASN A 38 15.30 0.11 -5.66
C ASN A 38 15.45 -1.37 -6.05
N ALA A 39 15.09 -2.28 -5.16
CA ALA A 39 15.07 -3.72 -5.46
C ALA A 39 14.05 -4.06 -6.55
N TYR A 40 12.88 -3.46 -6.53
CA TYR A 40 11.83 -3.70 -7.53
C TYR A 40 12.24 -3.23 -8.93
N TYR A 41 12.87 -2.05 -9.03
CA TYR A 41 13.29 -1.48 -10.31
C TYR A 41 14.71 -1.90 -10.76
N ASP A 42 15.41 -2.71 -9.98
CA ASP A 42 16.85 -3.02 -10.18
C ASP A 42 17.69 -1.72 -10.36
N ASP A 43 17.41 -0.75 -9.52
CA ASP A 43 18.02 0.58 -9.56
C ASP A 43 18.61 0.95 -8.19
N PRO A 44 19.84 0.49 -7.90
CA PRO A 44 20.46 0.67 -6.58
C PRO A 44 20.74 2.14 -6.21
N ASN A 45 20.69 3.04 -7.18
CA ASN A 45 20.93 4.48 -6.99
C ASN A 45 19.67 5.32 -7.23
N GLY A 46 18.52 4.67 -7.26
CA GLY A 46 17.26 5.36 -7.50
C GLY A 46 16.94 6.39 -6.43
N ASN A 47 16.43 7.54 -6.88
CA ASN A 47 16.03 8.62 -6.00
C ASN A 47 14.51 8.72 -5.89
N HIS A 48 14.05 9.47 -4.91
CA HIS A 48 12.66 9.83 -4.72
C HIS A 48 12.47 11.34 -4.70
N LEU A 49 11.25 11.79 -5.01
CA LEU A 49 10.86 13.18 -4.83
C LEU A 49 10.67 13.46 -3.33
N THR A 50 11.15 14.61 -2.90
CA THR A 50 10.85 15.14 -1.57
C THR A 50 9.46 15.77 -1.55
N GLU A 51 8.93 16.03 -0.36
CA GLU A 51 7.64 16.70 -0.17
C GLU A 51 7.62 18.10 -0.83
N SER A 52 8.70 18.85 -0.70
CA SER A 52 8.86 20.15 -1.35
C SER A 52 8.82 20.02 -2.87
N GLN A 53 9.59 19.11 -3.46
CA GLN A 53 9.63 18.90 -4.91
C GLN A 53 8.27 18.47 -5.47
N MET A 54 7.55 17.61 -4.74
CA MET A 54 6.20 17.20 -5.14
C MET A 54 5.23 18.39 -5.08
N THR A 55 5.33 19.22 -4.04
CA THR A 55 4.51 20.44 -3.91
C THR A 55 4.75 21.40 -5.06
N ASP A 56 6.01 21.64 -5.45
CA ASP A 56 6.36 22.47 -6.58
C ASP A 56 5.80 21.91 -7.90
N LEU A 57 5.89 20.59 -8.08
CA LEU A 57 5.33 19.90 -9.25
C LEU A 57 3.80 20.06 -9.33
N ILE A 58 3.10 19.91 -8.22
CA ILE A 58 1.64 20.07 -8.14
C ILE A 58 1.25 21.51 -8.48
N ASN A 59 1.96 22.50 -7.93
CA ASN A 59 1.72 23.91 -8.21
C ASN A 59 1.97 24.22 -9.71
N TYR A 60 3.06 23.71 -10.28
CA TYR A 60 3.34 23.85 -11.69
C TYR A 60 2.25 23.23 -12.58
N ALA A 61 1.77 22.04 -12.24
CA ALA A 61 0.67 21.40 -12.95
C ALA A 61 -0.61 22.25 -12.88
N LYS A 62 -0.95 22.76 -11.69
CA LYS A 62 -2.09 23.64 -11.46
C LYS A 62 -2.04 24.92 -12.31
N ASP A 63 -0.87 25.54 -12.42
CA ASP A 63 -0.66 26.74 -13.25
C ASP A 63 -0.88 26.46 -14.76
N LYS A 64 -0.80 25.20 -15.15
CA LYS A 64 -1.09 24.72 -16.50
C LYS A 64 -2.53 24.19 -16.67
N GLY A 65 -3.37 24.32 -15.65
CA GLY A 65 -4.72 23.80 -15.67
C GLY A 65 -4.80 22.26 -15.57
N ILE A 66 -3.77 21.61 -15.02
CA ILE A 66 -3.68 20.16 -14.89
C ILE A 66 -3.90 19.78 -13.42
N GLY A 67 -4.91 18.95 -13.14
CA GLY A 67 -5.10 18.34 -11.83
C GLY A 67 -4.21 17.11 -11.64
N VAL A 68 -3.64 16.95 -10.45
CA VAL A 68 -2.88 15.77 -10.06
C VAL A 68 -3.77 14.88 -9.21
N ILE A 69 -3.98 13.63 -9.63
CA ILE A 69 -4.71 12.62 -8.87
C ILE A 69 -3.69 11.65 -8.28
N PRO A 70 -3.44 11.69 -6.97
CA PRO A 70 -2.56 10.72 -6.32
C PRO A 70 -3.20 9.35 -6.29
N THR A 71 -2.38 8.32 -6.44
CA THR A 71 -2.80 6.93 -6.27
C THR A 71 -1.84 6.24 -5.30
N VAL A 72 -2.38 5.60 -4.27
CA VAL A 72 -1.64 4.66 -3.41
C VAL A 72 -2.36 3.33 -3.46
N ASN A 73 -1.81 2.39 -4.25
CA ASN A 73 -2.42 1.07 -4.43
C ASN A 73 -2.26 0.20 -3.19
N SER A 74 -3.32 -0.52 -2.88
CA SER A 74 -3.38 -1.62 -1.92
C SER A 74 -4.72 -2.35 -2.07
N PRO A 75 -4.83 -3.61 -1.68
CA PRO A 75 -3.81 -4.49 -1.11
C PRO A 75 -2.92 -5.19 -2.15
N GLY A 76 -3.13 -4.95 -3.44
CA GLY A 76 -2.24 -5.36 -4.54
C GLY A 76 -1.21 -4.29 -4.91
N HIS A 77 -0.30 -4.62 -5.84
CA HIS A 77 0.76 -3.71 -6.31
C HIS A 77 1.61 -3.10 -5.19
N MET A 78 1.99 -3.90 -4.20
CA MET A 78 2.68 -3.44 -2.99
C MET A 78 4.11 -3.97 -2.86
N ASP A 79 4.75 -4.35 -3.96
CA ASP A 79 6.07 -5.00 -3.98
C ASP A 79 7.09 -4.29 -3.08
N ALA A 80 7.33 -3.02 -3.31
CA ALA A 80 8.29 -2.23 -2.53
C ALA A 80 7.87 -2.06 -1.07
N ILE A 81 6.58 -1.88 -0.81
CA ILE A 81 6.05 -1.70 0.54
C ILE A 81 6.10 -3.01 1.34
N LEU A 82 5.82 -4.15 0.70
CA LEU A 82 5.98 -5.46 1.32
C LEU A 82 7.45 -5.75 1.68
N HIS A 83 8.40 -5.31 0.84
CA HIS A 83 9.81 -5.37 1.17
C HIS A 83 10.13 -4.52 2.41
N ALA A 84 9.66 -3.27 2.44
CA ALA A 84 9.83 -2.37 3.57
C ALA A 84 9.21 -2.93 4.86
N MET A 85 8.02 -3.51 4.79
CA MET A 85 7.37 -4.13 5.95
C MET A 85 8.24 -5.22 6.59
N LYS A 86 8.86 -6.07 5.77
CA LYS A 86 9.78 -7.13 6.25
C LYS A 86 11.03 -6.55 6.89
N GLU A 87 11.63 -5.54 6.28
CA GLU A 87 12.80 -4.85 6.82
C GLU A 87 12.49 -4.19 8.17
N LEU A 88 11.26 -3.68 8.33
CA LEU A 88 10.77 -3.09 9.59
C LEU A 88 10.20 -4.12 10.58
N GLY A 89 10.39 -5.42 10.33
CA GLY A 89 10.08 -6.49 11.28
C GLY A 89 8.63 -6.98 11.26
N ILE A 90 7.86 -6.68 10.22
CA ILE A 90 6.55 -7.31 10.02
C ILE A 90 6.78 -8.70 9.43
N GLU A 91 6.43 -9.73 10.19
CA GLU A 91 6.55 -11.12 9.75
C GLU A 91 5.43 -11.48 8.78
N ASN A 92 5.77 -12.19 7.71
CA ASN A 92 4.81 -12.76 6.75
C ASN A 92 3.72 -11.79 6.26
N PRO A 93 4.05 -10.56 5.83
CA PRO A 93 3.05 -9.56 5.45
C PRO A 93 2.28 -9.92 4.17
N ASN A 94 2.75 -10.92 3.42
CA ASN A 94 2.30 -11.28 2.08
C ASN A 94 2.06 -12.78 1.87
N PHE A 95 1.58 -13.46 2.91
CA PHE A 95 1.16 -14.87 2.81
C PHE A 95 -0.36 -14.96 2.70
N ASP A 96 -0.83 -15.83 1.81
CA ASP A 96 -2.25 -16.17 1.71
C ASP A 96 -2.68 -17.18 2.80
N TYR A 97 -3.97 -17.52 2.82
CA TYR A 97 -4.52 -18.50 3.75
C TYR A 97 -3.86 -19.88 3.70
N PHE A 98 -3.22 -20.22 2.59
CA PHE A 98 -2.55 -21.52 2.38
C PHE A 98 -1.06 -21.46 2.69
N GLY A 99 -0.57 -20.37 3.25
CA GLY A 99 0.84 -20.15 3.52
C GLY A 99 1.66 -19.93 2.24
N LYS A 100 1.00 -19.61 1.13
CA LYS A 100 1.68 -19.30 -0.12
C LYS A 100 2.05 -17.82 -0.12
N LYS A 101 3.29 -17.55 -0.46
CA LYS A 101 3.81 -16.20 -0.59
C LYS A 101 3.27 -15.53 -1.86
N SER A 102 2.78 -14.32 -1.75
CA SER A 102 2.53 -13.40 -2.84
C SER A 102 3.65 -12.37 -2.91
N GLU A 103 4.09 -12.01 -4.11
CA GLU A 103 5.11 -10.96 -4.25
C GLU A 103 4.52 -9.56 -4.22
N ARG A 104 3.22 -9.42 -4.44
CA ARG A 104 2.54 -8.13 -4.69
C ARG A 104 1.42 -7.79 -3.74
N THR A 105 0.86 -8.78 -3.04
CA THR A 105 -0.36 -8.59 -2.27
C THR A 105 -0.12 -8.70 -0.77
N VAL A 106 -0.71 -7.77 -0.04
CA VAL A 106 -0.72 -7.79 1.43
C VAL A 106 -1.71 -8.87 1.92
N ASP A 107 -1.31 -9.62 2.93
CA ASP A 107 -2.23 -10.49 3.66
C ASP A 107 -3.17 -9.65 4.53
N LEU A 108 -4.45 -9.59 4.16
CA LEU A 108 -5.47 -8.86 4.92
C LEU A 108 -5.77 -9.46 6.30
N ASN A 109 -5.24 -10.64 6.62
CA ASN A 109 -5.28 -11.23 7.96
C ASN A 109 -4.09 -10.82 8.83
N ASN A 110 -3.03 -10.29 8.22
CA ASN A 110 -1.89 -9.77 8.96
C ASN A 110 -2.19 -8.36 9.47
N LYS A 111 -2.57 -8.28 10.75
CA LYS A 111 -2.97 -7.00 11.35
C LYS A 111 -1.87 -5.93 11.25
N GLN A 112 -0.60 -6.28 11.48
CA GLN A 112 0.49 -5.31 11.42
C GLN A 112 0.70 -4.78 10.00
N ALA A 113 0.61 -5.64 8.99
CA ALA A 113 0.72 -5.24 7.59
C ALA A 113 -0.45 -4.35 7.14
N VAL A 114 -1.67 -4.67 7.58
CA VAL A 114 -2.85 -3.85 7.33
C VAL A 114 -2.75 -2.49 8.02
N ASP A 115 -2.35 -2.45 9.29
CA ASP A 115 -2.19 -1.20 10.04
C ASP A 115 -1.09 -0.32 9.41
N PHE A 116 0.03 -0.91 8.98
CA PHE A 116 1.09 -0.20 8.27
C PHE A 116 0.56 0.43 6.97
N THR A 117 -0.17 -0.33 6.17
CA THR A 117 -0.75 0.14 4.91
C THR A 117 -1.74 1.28 5.14
N LYS A 118 -2.63 1.14 6.12
CA LYS A 118 -3.59 2.19 6.48
C LYS A 118 -2.89 3.47 6.95
N THR A 119 -1.84 3.34 7.75
CA THR A 119 -1.05 4.50 8.21
C THR A 119 -0.35 5.19 7.04
N LEU A 120 0.19 4.42 6.08
CA LEU A 120 0.80 4.96 4.88
C LEU A 120 -0.22 5.77 4.07
N ILE A 121 -1.39 5.21 3.81
CA ILE A 121 -2.48 5.88 3.07
C ILE A 121 -2.96 7.12 3.81
N ASP A 122 -3.11 7.07 5.13
CA ASP A 122 -3.50 8.20 5.97
C ASP A 122 -2.54 9.39 5.82
N LYS A 123 -1.23 9.13 5.88
CA LYS A 123 -0.21 10.17 5.69
C LYS A 123 -0.30 10.82 4.30
N TYR A 124 -0.40 10.02 3.24
CA TYR A 124 -0.52 10.55 1.89
C TYR A 124 -1.85 11.27 1.65
N ALA A 125 -2.96 10.74 2.17
CA ALA A 125 -4.26 11.38 2.08
C ALA A 125 -4.25 12.76 2.78
N ASN A 126 -3.64 12.85 3.95
CA ASN A 126 -3.46 14.12 4.65
C ASN A 126 -2.63 15.13 3.83
N TYR A 127 -1.52 14.71 3.24
CA TYR A 127 -0.69 15.57 2.39
C TYR A 127 -1.46 16.09 1.16
N PHE A 128 -2.23 15.22 0.51
CA PHE A 128 -2.95 15.59 -0.72
C PHE A 128 -4.30 16.26 -0.48
N SER A 129 -4.85 16.26 0.72
CA SER A 129 -6.21 16.73 1.03
C SER A 129 -6.50 18.18 0.58
N LYS A 130 -5.47 19.04 0.56
CA LYS A 130 -5.58 20.44 0.10
C LYS A 130 -4.99 20.67 -1.29
N LYS A 131 -4.55 19.62 -1.96
CA LYS A 131 -3.81 19.69 -3.21
C LYS A 131 -4.50 18.96 -4.36
N SER A 132 -5.42 18.05 -4.05
CA SER A 132 -6.21 17.29 -5.02
C SER A 132 -7.63 17.06 -4.51
N GLU A 133 -8.61 17.17 -5.40
CA GLU A 133 -10.01 16.87 -5.10
C GLU A 133 -10.32 15.37 -5.11
N ILE A 134 -9.40 14.57 -5.64
CA ILE A 134 -9.57 13.13 -5.81
C ILE A 134 -8.33 12.42 -5.26
N PHE A 135 -8.55 11.38 -4.47
CA PHE A 135 -7.52 10.44 -4.05
C PHE A 135 -7.93 9.04 -4.47
N ASN A 136 -7.07 8.37 -5.27
CA ASN A 136 -7.32 7.01 -5.72
C ASN A 136 -6.68 6.02 -4.74
N ILE A 137 -7.50 5.18 -4.12
CA ILE A 137 -7.05 4.15 -3.16
C ILE A 137 -6.60 2.84 -3.83
N GLY A 138 -6.59 2.78 -5.17
CA GLY A 138 -6.24 1.58 -5.93
C GLY A 138 -7.32 0.52 -5.86
N LEU A 139 -7.02 -0.64 -5.27
CA LEU A 139 -7.86 -1.83 -5.12
C LEU A 139 -7.89 -2.76 -6.35
N ASP A 140 -7.21 -2.40 -7.42
CA ASP A 140 -7.11 -3.21 -8.61
C ASP A 140 -6.16 -4.40 -8.42
N GLU A 141 -6.43 -5.44 -9.17
CA GLU A 141 -5.59 -6.63 -9.31
C GLU A 141 -5.19 -7.33 -8.01
N TYR A 142 -6.01 -7.21 -6.96
CA TYR A 142 -5.79 -7.96 -5.73
C TYR A 142 -5.86 -9.46 -6.01
N ALA A 143 -4.80 -10.16 -5.71
CA ALA A 143 -4.62 -11.60 -5.95
C ALA A 143 -4.43 -12.03 -7.42
N ASN A 144 -4.24 -11.12 -8.37
CA ASN A 144 -3.94 -11.47 -9.76
C ASN A 144 -2.57 -12.12 -9.94
N ASP A 145 -1.63 -11.86 -9.05
CA ASP A 145 -0.30 -12.48 -9.02
C ASP A 145 -0.30 -13.87 -8.43
N ALA A 146 -1.44 -14.36 -8.00
CA ALA A 146 -1.57 -15.71 -7.51
C ALA A 146 -1.44 -16.71 -8.66
N THR A 147 -0.37 -17.46 -8.63
CA THR A 147 0.15 -18.29 -9.72
C THR A 147 -0.56 -19.62 -9.95
N ASN A 148 -1.75 -19.85 -9.38
CA ASN A 148 -2.50 -21.06 -9.58
C ASN A 148 -4.01 -20.81 -9.76
N ALA A 149 -4.75 -21.83 -10.18
CA ALA A 149 -6.21 -21.75 -10.38
C ALA A 149 -6.99 -21.38 -9.11
N LYS A 150 -6.34 -21.46 -7.94
CA LYS A 150 -6.88 -21.07 -6.62
C LYS A 150 -6.34 -19.71 -6.17
N GLY A 151 -5.81 -18.95 -7.08
CA GLY A 151 -5.14 -17.68 -6.81
C GLY A 151 -6.00 -16.63 -6.12
N TRP A 152 -7.28 -16.75 -6.24
CA TRP A 152 -8.28 -15.94 -5.56
C TRP A 152 -8.65 -16.48 -4.18
N SER A 153 -7.81 -17.34 -3.61
CA SER A 153 -8.09 -18.01 -2.34
C SER A 153 -8.46 -17.04 -1.23
N VAL A 154 -7.80 -15.89 -1.17
CA VAL A 154 -8.12 -14.85 -0.18
C VAL A 154 -9.53 -14.29 -0.36
N LEU A 155 -10.00 -14.17 -1.61
CA LEU A 155 -11.32 -13.62 -1.93
C LEU A 155 -12.43 -14.68 -1.98
N GLN A 156 -12.08 -15.94 -2.23
CA GLN A 156 -13.03 -16.99 -2.54
C GLN A 156 -12.88 -18.23 -1.64
N ALA A 157 -12.17 -18.11 -0.53
CA ALA A 157 -11.91 -19.25 0.34
C ALA A 157 -13.20 -19.95 0.80
N ASP A 158 -14.22 -19.20 1.15
CA ASP A 158 -15.54 -19.72 1.54
C ASP A 158 -16.27 -20.48 0.43
N LYS A 159 -16.03 -20.12 -0.85
CA LYS A 159 -16.61 -20.79 -2.00
C LYS A 159 -15.93 -22.11 -2.35
N TYR A 160 -14.60 -22.14 -2.31
CA TYR A 160 -13.83 -23.31 -2.70
C TYR A 160 -13.53 -24.26 -1.55
N TYR A 161 -13.62 -23.76 -0.31
CA TYR A 161 -13.26 -24.50 0.91
C TYR A 161 -14.30 -24.30 2.03
N PRO A 162 -15.60 -24.53 1.77
CA PRO A 162 -16.67 -24.22 2.73
C PRO A 162 -16.57 -24.99 4.04
N ASN A 163 -15.83 -26.12 4.06
CA ASN A 163 -15.69 -27.01 5.22
C ASN A 163 -14.35 -26.85 5.96
N GLU A 164 -13.48 -25.93 5.55
CA GLU A 164 -12.14 -25.78 6.14
C GLU A 164 -12.07 -24.72 7.24
N GLY A 165 -13.22 -24.20 7.66
CA GLY A 165 -13.31 -23.33 8.84
C GLY A 165 -12.63 -21.97 8.69
N TYR A 166 -12.60 -21.40 7.50
CA TYR A 166 -12.11 -20.03 7.32
C TYR A 166 -12.94 -19.05 8.13
N PRO A 167 -12.30 -18.25 9.00
CA PRO A 167 -13.02 -17.41 9.97
C PRO A 167 -13.80 -16.26 9.34
N GLU A 168 -13.48 -15.90 8.09
CA GLU A 168 -14.12 -14.79 7.40
C GLU A 168 -14.20 -15.07 5.90
N LYS A 169 -15.25 -14.54 5.27
CA LYS A 169 -15.38 -14.55 3.82
C LYS A 169 -14.42 -13.54 3.23
N GLY A 170 -13.58 -13.97 2.29
CA GLY A 170 -12.54 -13.14 1.69
C GLY A 170 -13.08 -11.86 1.05
N TYR A 171 -14.23 -11.93 0.37
CA TYR A 171 -14.87 -10.75 -0.20
C TYR A 171 -15.36 -9.75 0.85
N GLU A 172 -15.93 -10.22 1.96
CA GLU A 172 -16.39 -9.34 3.03
C GLU A 172 -15.20 -8.61 3.67
N LYS A 173 -14.10 -9.31 3.85
CA LYS A 173 -12.87 -8.74 4.38
C LYS A 173 -12.27 -7.69 3.44
N PHE A 174 -12.23 -7.98 2.15
CA PHE A 174 -11.76 -7.02 1.14
C PHE A 174 -12.64 -5.77 1.08
N ILE A 175 -13.97 -5.94 1.09
CA ILE A 175 -14.92 -4.81 1.12
C ILE A 175 -14.77 -3.99 2.40
N SER A 176 -14.61 -4.65 3.55
CA SER A 176 -14.37 -3.98 4.83
C SER A 176 -13.08 -3.15 4.77
N TYR A 177 -12.00 -3.73 4.25
CA TYR A 177 -10.74 -3.04 4.04
C TYR A 177 -10.88 -1.82 3.12
N ALA A 178 -11.53 -1.97 1.97
CA ALA A 178 -11.79 -0.87 1.03
C ALA A 178 -12.58 0.28 1.68
N ASN A 179 -13.60 -0.06 2.47
CA ASN A 179 -14.39 0.92 3.21
C ASN A 179 -13.56 1.63 4.29
N ASP A 180 -12.62 0.93 4.94
CA ASP A 180 -11.71 1.56 5.90
C ASP A 180 -10.81 2.59 5.21
N LEU A 181 -10.23 2.24 4.06
CA LEU A 181 -9.42 3.19 3.29
C LEU A 181 -10.24 4.41 2.83
N ALA A 182 -11.45 4.18 2.35
CA ALA A 182 -12.34 5.27 1.97
C ALA A 182 -12.69 6.19 3.15
N ARG A 183 -12.87 5.63 4.36
CA ARG A 183 -13.07 6.44 5.58
C ARG A 183 -11.84 7.25 5.95
N ILE A 184 -10.65 6.65 5.86
CA ILE A 184 -9.38 7.35 6.11
C ILE A 184 -9.26 8.54 5.17
N VAL A 185 -9.39 8.34 3.86
CA VAL A 185 -9.29 9.45 2.89
C VAL A 185 -10.31 10.54 3.17
N LYS A 186 -11.58 10.17 3.38
CA LYS A 186 -12.65 11.14 3.68
C LYS A 186 -12.47 11.89 4.99
N SER A 187 -11.70 11.38 5.94
CA SER A 187 -11.45 12.07 7.20
C SER A 187 -10.56 13.30 7.04
N HIS A 188 -9.90 13.43 5.92
CA HIS A 188 -9.03 14.57 5.60
C HIS A 188 -9.72 15.65 4.73
N GLY A 189 -10.97 15.45 4.32
CA GLY A 189 -11.79 16.43 3.58
C GLY A 189 -12.24 15.97 2.22
#